data_d526926709121f2374cc442c6ed3bf30
#
_entry.id   d526926709121f2374cc442c6ed3bf30
#
_cell.length_a   1.000
_cell.length_b   1.000
_cell.length_c   1.000
_cell.angle_alpha   90.00
_cell.angle_beta   90.00
_cell.angle_gamma   90.00
#
_symmetry.space_group_name_H-M   'P 1'
#
loop_
_entity.id
_entity.type
_entity.pdbx_description
1 polymer ?
#
loop_
_entity_poly.entity_id
_entity_poly.type
_entity_poly.pdbx_seq_one_letter_code
_entity_poly.pdbx_strand_id
1 'polypeptide(L)'
;GGIDSAVTSTLCSKTGLKTICLEMPIFQSNEEIQRSKNHISWLKSNYSNAQSKHIDLTKSFSEIKKTISDDGNIKNNLALANTRSRLRMLTLYYYASINNCLVAGTGNKVEDFGVGFYTKYGDGGVDISPIADLMKSEIKSIATEMGIINEIIMAKPTDGLWDDTRTDEDQIG
;
A
#
# COMPACT_ATOMS: atom_id res chain seq x y z
N GLY A 1 -2.06 4.93 2.52
CA GLY A 1 -1.83 6.33 2.80
C GLY A 1 -0.37 6.71 3.05
N GLY A 2 0.61 5.84 2.63
CA GLY A 2 2.04 6.15 2.70
C GLY A 2 2.58 6.80 1.42
N ILE A 3 3.80 7.36 1.51
CA ILE A 3 4.43 8.13 0.42
C ILE A 3 4.66 7.27 -0.83
N ASP A 4 5.07 6.01 -0.68
CA ASP A 4 5.36 5.10 -1.80
C ASP A 4 4.11 4.86 -2.66
N SER A 5 2.98 4.55 -2.02
CA SER A 5 1.71 4.36 -2.72
C SER A 5 1.20 5.65 -3.38
N ALA A 6 1.47 6.80 -2.75
CA ALA A 6 1.10 8.10 -3.32
C ALA A 6 1.94 8.45 -4.56
N VAL A 7 3.25 8.23 -4.52
CA VAL A 7 4.13 8.45 -5.67
C VAL A 7 3.78 7.47 -6.80
N THR A 8 3.63 6.19 -6.49
CA THR A 8 3.24 5.16 -7.49
C THR A 8 1.92 5.52 -8.18
N SER A 9 0.87 5.84 -7.42
CA SER A 9 -0.43 6.19 -8.00
C SER A 9 -0.38 7.47 -8.85
N THR A 10 0.45 8.44 -8.45
CA THR A 10 0.66 9.67 -9.20
C THR A 10 1.42 9.39 -10.50
N LEU A 11 2.49 8.60 -10.47
CA LEU A 11 3.23 8.17 -11.66
C LEU A 11 2.32 7.44 -12.65
N CYS A 12 1.54 6.47 -12.17
CA CYS A 12 0.57 5.76 -13.01
C CYS A 12 -0.45 6.73 -13.63
N SER A 13 -0.96 7.69 -12.87
CA SER A 13 -1.93 8.67 -13.38
C SER A 13 -1.32 9.62 -14.41
N LYS A 14 -0.03 9.99 -14.28
CA LYS A 14 0.70 10.81 -15.25
C LYS A 14 0.86 10.15 -16.62
N THR A 15 0.74 8.84 -16.72
CA THR A 15 0.78 8.13 -18.01
C THR A 15 -0.43 8.42 -18.91
N GLY A 16 -1.51 8.98 -18.37
CA GLY A 16 -2.80 9.15 -19.05
C GLY A 16 -3.63 7.87 -19.14
N LEU A 17 -3.09 6.71 -18.76
CA LEU A 17 -3.82 5.44 -18.74
C LEU A 17 -4.78 5.38 -17.54
N LYS A 18 -5.88 4.63 -17.68
CA LYS A 18 -6.83 4.38 -16.60
C LYS A 18 -6.10 3.86 -15.35
N THR A 19 -6.18 4.62 -14.26
CA THR A 19 -5.58 4.28 -12.97
C THR A 19 -6.67 4.10 -11.93
N ILE A 20 -6.70 2.95 -11.25
CA ILE A 20 -7.69 2.65 -10.22
C ILE A 20 -6.96 2.45 -8.88
N CYS A 21 -7.18 3.37 -7.94
CA CYS A 21 -6.66 3.26 -6.58
C CYS A 21 -7.64 2.47 -5.71
N LEU A 22 -7.17 1.41 -5.05
CA LEU A 22 -7.97 0.64 -4.11
C LEU A 22 -7.60 1.02 -2.67
N GLU A 23 -8.57 1.53 -1.92
CA GLU A 23 -8.46 1.72 -0.47
C GLU A 23 -8.94 0.44 0.21
N MET A 24 -8.02 -0.27 0.83
CA MET A 24 -8.28 -1.61 1.40
C MET A 24 -7.92 -1.66 2.90
N PRO A 25 -8.66 -0.95 3.77
CA PRO A 25 -8.37 -0.97 5.20
C PRO A 25 -8.58 -2.37 5.80
N ILE A 26 -7.69 -2.72 6.75
CA ILE A 26 -7.79 -3.89 7.65
C ILE A 26 -7.34 -3.39 9.02
N PHE A 27 -8.25 -2.90 9.83
CA PHE A 27 -8.02 -2.27 11.13
C PHE A 27 -7.14 -1.01 11.12
N GLN A 28 -7.01 -0.32 9.97
CA GLN A 28 -6.31 0.95 9.92
C GLN A 28 -6.98 2.02 10.79
N SER A 29 -6.17 2.93 11.33
CA SER A 29 -6.66 4.08 12.07
C SER A 29 -7.47 5.04 11.19
N ASN A 30 -8.36 5.81 11.81
CA ASN A 30 -9.13 6.82 11.09
C ASN A 30 -8.24 7.88 10.42
N GLU A 31 -7.09 8.20 11.02
CA GLU A 31 -6.12 9.15 10.47
C GLU A 31 -5.48 8.63 9.17
N GLU A 32 -5.07 7.35 9.14
CA GLU A 32 -4.52 6.73 7.93
C GLU A 32 -5.55 6.65 6.81
N ILE A 33 -6.79 6.30 7.15
CA ILE A 33 -7.91 6.27 6.19
C ILE A 33 -8.18 7.67 5.64
N GLN A 34 -8.22 8.69 6.50
CA GLN A 34 -8.47 10.06 6.07
C GLN A 34 -7.35 10.59 5.20
N ARG A 35 -6.09 10.34 5.54
CA ARG A 35 -4.92 10.70 4.75
C ARG A 35 -4.95 10.06 3.34
N SER A 36 -5.34 8.79 3.26
CA SER A 36 -5.55 8.10 1.97
C SER A 36 -6.63 8.77 1.14
N LYS A 37 -7.78 9.10 1.74
CA LYS A 37 -8.88 9.80 1.07
C LYS A 37 -8.49 11.18 0.56
N ASN A 38 -7.73 11.93 1.36
CA ASN A 38 -7.24 13.26 0.97
C ASN A 38 -6.33 13.17 -0.26
N HIS A 39 -5.39 12.22 -0.27
CA HIS A 39 -4.53 11.97 -1.42
C HIS A 39 -5.34 11.57 -2.67
N ILE A 40 -6.28 10.65 -2.54
CA ILE A 40 -7.12 10.21 -3.66
C ILE A 40 -7.97 11.37 -4.20
N SER A 41 -8.49 12.22 -3.35
CA SER A 41 -9.23 13.42 -3.76
C SER A 41 -8.35 14.37 -4.55
N TRP A 42 -7.13 14.64 -4.05
CA TRP A 42 -6.12 15.41 -4.75
C TRP A 42 -5.75 14.79 -6.11
N LEU A 43 -5.51 13.48 -6.15
CA LEU A 43 -5.16 12.76 -7.36
C LEU A 43 -6.25 12.90 -8.44
N LYS A 44 -7.51 12.69 -8.05
CA LYS A 44 -8.67 12.82 -8.97
C LYS A 44 -8.90 14.24 -9.44
N SER A 45 -8.54 15.25 -8.66
CA SER A 45 -8.62 16.67 -9.07
C SER A 45 -7.55 17.05 -10.08
N ASN A 46 -6.40 16.34 -10.05
CA ASN A 46 -5.28 16.65 -10.97
C ASN A 46 -5.25 15.71 -12.20
N TYR A 47 -5.85 14.54 -12.13
CA TYR A 47 -5.80 13.52 -13.18
C TYR A 47 -7.18 12.92 -13.44
N SER A 48 -7.78 13.27 -14.58
CA SER A 48 -9.12 12.83 -14.98
C SER A 48 -9.23 11.31 -15.23
N ASN A 49 -8.11 10.64 -15.48
CA ASN A 49 -7.99 9.18 -15.65
C ASN A 49 -7.86 8.41 -14.33
N ALA A 50 -7.76 9.11 -13.19
CA ALA A 50 -7.69 8.50 -11.86
C ALA A 50 -9.09 8.19 -11.30
N GLN A 51 -9.25 6.97 -10.83
CA GLN A 51 -10.46 6.45 -10.18
C GLN A 51 -10.12 5.82 -8.83
N SER A 52 -11.10 5.62 -7.98
CA SER A 52 -10.88 4.93 -6.70
C SER A 52 -12.05 4.02 -6.33
N LYS A 53 -11.74 3.00 -5.53
CA LYS A 53 -12.73 2.17 -4.83
C LYS A 53 -12.30 1.99 -3.39
N HIS A 54 -13.28 2.07 -2.47
CA HIS A 54 -13.09 1.73 -1.07
C HIS A 54 -13.61 0.31 -0.81
N ILE A 55 -12.76 -0.54 -0.26
CA ILE A 55 -13.06 -1.97 -0.03
C ILE A 55 -12.55 -2.31 1.37
N ASP A 56 -13.41 -2.22 2.36
CA ASP A 56 -13.04 -2.60 3.73
C ASP A 56 -12.90 -4.14 3.83
N LEU A 57 -11.66 -4.59 4.02
CA LEU A 57 -11.32 -6.01 4.14
C LEU A 57 -11.30 -6.50 5.59
N THR A 58 -11.62 -5.67 6.57
CA THR A 58 -11.57 -5.98 8.00
C THR A 58 -12.39 -7.21 8.35
N LYS A 59 -13.63 -7.28 7.85
CA LYS A 59 -14.51 -8.43 8.10
C LYS A 59 -13.96 -9.72 7.49
N SER A 60 -13.51 -9.66 6.24
CA SER A 60 -12.93 -10.82 5.54
C SER A 60 -11.68 -11.34 6.24
N PHE A 61 -10.79 -10.43 6.65
CA PHE A 61 -9.60 -10.79 7.42
C PHE A 61 -9.96 -11.40 8.78
N SER A 62 -10.97 -10.86 9.47
CA SER A 62 -11.44 -11.39 10.76
C SER A 62 -11.94 -12.82 10.65
N GLU A 63 -12.68 -13.16 9.60
CA GLU A 63 -13.15 -14.52 9.36
C GLU A 63 -11.99 -15.47 9.01
N ILE A 64 -11.04 -15.05 8.19
CA ILE A 64 -9.83 -15.83 7.94
C ILE A 64 -9.06 -16.08 9.25
N LYS A 65 -8.85 -15.02 10.06
CA LYS A 65 -8.16 -15.12 11.35
C LYS A 65 -8.83 -16.14 12.26
N LYS A 66 -10.15 -16.13 12.40
CA LYS A 66 -10.90 -17.11 13.19
C LYS A 66 -10.70 -18.55 12.72
N THR A 67 -10.54 -18.75 11.41
CA THR A 67 -10.42 -20.08 10.80
C THR A 67 -9.03 -20.69 10.98
N ILE A 68 -7.96 -19.84 10.95
CA ILE A 68 -6.57 -20.31 10.86
C ILE A 68 -5.73 -20.05 12.11
N SER A 69 -6.22 -19.22 13.06
CA SER A 69 -5.41 -18.86 14.23
C SER A 69 -5.46 -19.92 15.31
N ASP A 70 -4.29 -20.44 15.64
CA ASP A 70 -4.00 -21.08 16.91
C ASP A 70 -3.30 -20.08 17.85
N ASP A 71 -3.63 -20.18 19.15
CA ASP A 71 -2.90 -19.68 20.33
C ASP A 71 -1.74 -18.67 20.11
N GLY A 72 -2.00 -17.42 20.17
CA GLY A 72 -1.23 -16.22 20.62
C GLY A 72 0.30 -16.15 20.53
N ASN A 73 0.95 -16.96 19.70
CA ASN A 73 2.40 -16.98 19.52
C ASN A 73 2.88 -15.80 18.66
N ILE A 74 4.06 -15.21 18.94
CA ILE A 74 4.70 -14.14 18.15
C ILE A 74 4.84 -14.53 16.68
N LYS A 75 5.13 -15.79 16.36
CA LYS A 75 5.17 -16.32 14.99
C LYS A 75 3.81 -16.19 14.28
N ASN A 76 2.72 -16.29 15.03
CA ASN A 76 1.37 -16.10 14.52
C ASN A 76 1.12 -14.64 14.06
N ASN A 77 1.67 -13.64 14.78
CA ASN A 77 1.50 -12.24 14.42
C ASN A 77 2.14 -11.90 13.06
N LEU A 78 3.34 -12.39 12.79
CA LEU A 78 3.99 -12.21 11.47
C LEU A 78 3.22 -12.96 10.37
N ALA A 79 2.74 -14.17 10.64
CA ALA A 79 1.91 -14.90 9.69
C ALA A 79 0.60 -14.16 9.37
N LEU A 80 -0.02 -13.53 10.36
CA LEU A 80 -1.23 -12.71 10.19
C LEU A 80 -0.93 -11.41 9.44
N ALA A 81 0.20 -10.74 9.69
CA ALA A 81 0.65 -9.59 8.91
C ALA A 81 0.81 -9.95 7.42
N ASN A 82 1.50 -11.05 7.14
CA ASN A 82 1.62 -11.59 5.78
C ASN A 82 0.28 -11.97 5.15
N THR A 83 -0.67 -12.44 5.96
CA THR A 83 -2.03 -12.77 5.50
C THR A 83 -2.79 -11.50 5.10
N ARG A 84 -2.65 -10.39 5.83
CA ARG A 84 -3.20 -9.07 5.43
C ARG A 84 -2.67 -8.62 4.07
N SER A 85 -1.36 -8.70 3.87
CA SER A 85 -0.71 -8.35 2.61
C SER A 85 -1.24 -9.21 1.44
N ARG A 86 -1.34 -10.53 1.62
CA ARG A 86 -1.87 -11.45 0.60
C ARG A 86 -3.35 -11.24 0.29
N LEU A 87 -4.16 -10.88 1.28
CA LEU A 87 -5.58 -10.55 1.06
C LEU A 87 -5.74 -9.28 0.21
N ARG A 88 -4.88 -8.28 0.42
CA ARG A 88 -4.82 -7.09 -0.45
C ARG A 88 -4.39 -7.45 -1.87
N MET A 89 -3.34 -8.27 -2.03
CA MET A 89 -2.88 -8.75 -3.34
C MET A 89 -4.01 -9.48 -4.09
N LEU A 90 -4.69 -10.41 -3.46
CA LEU A 90 -5.84 -11.11 -4.04
C LEU A 90 -6.91 -10.13 -4.55
N THR A 91 -7.22 -9.10 -3.75
CA THR A 91 -8.21 -8.09 -4.10
C THR A 91 -7.75 -7.22 -5.28
N LEU A 92 -6.46 -6.84 -5.32
CA LEU A 92 -5.86 -6.10 -6.44
C LEU A 92 -5.99 -6.88 -7.74
N TYR A 93 -5.61 -8.15 -7.76
CA TYR A 93 -5.69 -8.99 -8.96
C TYR A 93 -7.12 -9.28 -9.40
N TYR A 94 -8.07 -9.40 -8.47
CA TYR A 94 -9.49 -9.47 -8.84
C TYR A 94 -9.91 -8.23 -9.63
N TYR A 95 -9.61 -7.03 -9.12
CA TYR A 95 -9.97 -5.79 -9.80
C TYR A 95 -9.15 -5.54 -11.08
N ALA A 96 -7.89 -5.93 -11.11
CA ALA A 96 -7.07 -5.88 -12.31
C ALA A 96 -7.68 -6.72 -13.43
N SER A 97 -8.08 -7.95 -13.13
CA SER A 97 -8.67 -8.88 -14.10
C SER A 97 -9.96 -8.34 -14.71
N ILE A 98 -10.90 -7.86 -13.88
CA ILE A 98 -12.20 -7.35 -14.39
C ILE A 98 -12.10 -5.99 -15.09
N ASN A 99 -10.99 -5.27 -14.94
CA ASN A 99 -10.77 -3.97 -15.57
C ASN A 99 -9.72 -3.99 -16.69
N ASN A 100 -9.12 -5.13 -17.01
CA ASN A 100 -7.99 -5.27 -17.94
C ASN A 100 -6.83 -4.32 -17.57
N CYS A 101 -6.44 -4.32 -16.29
CA CYS A 101 -5.36 -3.51 -15.74
C CYS A 101 -4.22 -4.40 -15.25
N LEU A 102 -3.03 -3.81 -15.12
CA LEU A 102 -1.90 -4.38 -14.38
C LEU A 102 -1.95 -3.94 -12.93
N VAL A 103 -1.34 -4.74 -12.05
CA VAL A 103 -1.11 -4.38 -10.65
C VAL A 103 0.23 -3.66 -10.53
N ALA A 104 0.21 -2.39 -10.11
CA ALA A 104 1.40 -1.61 -9.82
C ALA A 104 1.79 -1.76 -8.35
N GLY A 105 3.00 -2.26 -8.11
CA GLY A 105 3.61 -2.37 -6.78
C GLY A 105 4.12 -1.04 -6.24
N THR A 106 4.27 -0.98 -4.94
CA THR A 106 4.72 0.21 -4.20
C THR A 106 6.02 0.00 -3.43
N GLY A 107 6.69 -1.13 -3.67
CA GLY A 107 8.00 -1.44 -3.09
C GLY A 107 9.10 -0.54 -3.65
N ASN A 108 9.99 -0.09 -2.80
CA ASN A 108 11.12 0.75 -3.16
C ASN A 108 12.43 -0.04 -3.10
N LYS A 109 13.53 0.60 -3.56
CA LYS A 109 14.84 -0.03 -3.66
C LYS A 109 15.36 -0.59 -2.35
N VAL A 110 15.16 0.12 -1.24
CA VAL A 110 15.68 -0.29 0.07
C VAL A 110 14.88 -1.45 0.63
N GLU A 111 13.56 -1.34 0.63
CA GLU A 111 12.66 -2.34 1.20
C GLU A 111 12.72 -3.65 0.44
N ASP A 112 12.50 -3.64 -0.87
CA ASP A 112 12.40 -4.86 -1.68
C ASP A 112 13.76 -5.47 -2.00
N PHE A 113 14.71 -4.66 -2.48
CA PHE A 113 15.97 -5.16 -3.03
C PHE A 113 17.15 -5.02 -2.06
N GLY A 114 17.10 -4.07 -1.10
CA GLY A 114 18.13 -3.89 -0.08
C GLY A 114 18.01 -4.91 1.03
N VAL A 115 16.88 -4.95 1.71
CA VAL A 115 16.68 -5.80 2.92
C VAL A 115 15.71 -6.96 2.70
N GLY A 116 14.98 -6.98 1.60
CA GLY A 116 13.99 -8.03 1.30
C GLY A 116 12.76 -7.96 2.21
N PHE A 117 12.37 -6.75 2.61
CA PHE A 117 11.25 -6.50 3.48
C PHE A 117 9.93 -6.42 2.70
N TYR A 118 9.44 -7.55 2.28
CA TYR A 118 8.16 -7.70 1.59
C TYR A 118 7.54 -9.07 1.86
N THR A 119 6.25 -9.19 1.67
CA THR A 119 5.53 -10.47 1.73
C THR A 119 5.51 -11.13 0.36
N LYS A 120 6.14 -12.31 0.24
CA LYS A 120 6.04 -13.13 -0.96
C LYS A 120 4.57 -13.45 -1.28
N TYR A 121 4.16 -13.15 -2.52
CA TYR A 121 2.75 -13.24 -2.96
C TYR A 121 1.76 -12.35 -2.18
N GLY A 122 2.28 -11.28 -1.57
CA GLY A 122 1.51 -10.19 -1.00
C GLY A 122 1.83 -8.90 -1.74
N ASP A 123 2.44 -7.94 -1.05
CA ASP A 123 2.95 -6.68 -1.65
C ASP A 123 4.07 -6.90 -2.69
N GLY A 124 4.84 -8.00 -2.58
CA GLY A 124 5.79 -8.44 -3.62
C GLY A 124 5.14 -9.14 -4.82
N GLY A 125 3.83 -9.43 -4.79
CA GLY A 125 3.08 -10.03 -5.90
C GLY A 125 2.46 -8.98 -6.80
N VAL A 126 3.23 -8.44 -7.75
CA VAL A 126 2.82 -7.33 -8.63
C VAL A 126 3.28 -7.56 -10.07
N ASP A 127 2.69 -6.85 -11.04
CA ASP A 127 3.06 -6.95 -12.45
C ASP A 127 4.15 -5.94 -12.84
N ILE A 128 4.14 -4.76 -12.23
CA ILE A 128 5.13 -3.70 -12.44
C ILE A 128 5.50 -3.05 -11.11
N SER A 129 6.72 -2.52 -11.00
CA SER A 129 7.24 -1.85 -9.81
C SER A 129 7.81 -0.48 -10.16
N PRO A 130 6.98 0.57 -10.27
CA PRO A 130 7.39 1.87 -10.84
C PRO A 130 8.45 2.62 -10.03
N ILE A 131 8.66 2.28 -8.75
CA ILE A 131 9.60 2.96 -7.84
C ILE A 131 10.67 2.00 -7.28
N ALA A 132 10.82 0.81 -7.86
CA ALA A 132 11.70 -0.24 -7.35
C ALA A 132 13.19 0.13 -7.34
N ASP A 133 13.63 1.06 -8.17
CA ASP A 133 15.00 1.55 -8.27
C ASP A 133 15.24 2.85 -7.49
N LEU A 134 14.22 3.39 -6.82
CA LEU A 134 14.30 4.65 -6.08
C LEU A 134 14.57 4.42 -4.58
N MET A 135 15.48 5.23 -4.04
CA MET A 135 15.72 5.33 -2.61
C MET A 135 14.60 6.13 -1.92
N LYS A 136 14.36 5.92 -0.64
CA LYS A 136 13.33 6.64 0.15
C LYS A 136 13.50 8.17 0.09
N SER A 137 14.74 8.67 0.07
CA SER A 137 15.05 10.10 -0.09
C SER A 137 14.66 10.63 -1.47
N GLU A 138 14.88 9.85 -2.52
CA GLU A 138 14.51 10.21 -3.89
C GLU A 138 12.98 10.23 -4.05
N ILE A 139 12.28 9.23 -3.48
CA ILE A 139 10.82 9.19 -3.45
C ILE A 139 10.25 10.45 -2.78
N LYS A 140 10.84 10.91 -1.66
CA LYS A 140 10.43 12.13 -0.97
C LYS A 140 10.63 13.38 -1.83
N SER A 141 11.75 13.47 -2.53
CA SER A 141 12.03 14.58 -3.45
C SER A 141 11.05 14.60 -4.61
N ILE A 142 10.81 13.44 -5.24
CA ILE A 142 9.84 13.28 -6.34
C ILE A 142 8.42 13.61 -5.87
N ALA A 143 8.02 13.16 -4.68
CA ALA A 143 6.70 13.48 -4.12
C ALA A 143 6.50 15.00 -3.96
N THR A 144 7.55 15.71 -3.51
CA THR A 144 7.52 17.17 -3.37
C THR A 144 7.42 17.85 -4.72
N GLU A 145 8.20 17.44 -5.70
CA GLU A 145 8.19 17.99 -7.07
C GLU A 145 6.85 17.75 -7.78
N MET A 146 6.22 16.62 -7.54
CA MET A 146 4.89 16.30 -8.07
C MET A 146 3.76 17.06 -7.38
N GLY A 147 4.01 17.80 -6.31
CA GLY A 147 3.01 18.52 -5.53
C GLY A 147 2.07 17.62 -4.73
N ILE A 148 2.55 16.42 -4.35
CA ILE A 148 1.78 15.52 -3.46
C ILE A 148 1.54 16.23 -2.13
N ILE A 149 0.37 16.02 -1.54
CA ILE A 149 -0.06 16.72 -0.32
C ILE A 149 0.91 16.51 0.85
N ASN A 150 1.18 17.56 1.61
CA ASN A 150 2.14 17.55 2.72
C ASN A 150 1.83 16.50 3.79
N GLU A 151 0.56 16.20 4.04
CA GLU A 151 0.14 15.14 4.99
C GLU A 151 0.76 13.77 4.65
N ILE A 152 0.97 13.48 3.36
CA ILE A 152 1.62 12.27 2.88
C ILE A 152 3.15 12.36 3.04
N ILE A 153 3.74 13.50 2.63
CA ILE A 153 5.20 13.70 2.64
C ILE A 153 5.76 13.68 4.06
N MET A 154 4.99 14.19 5.03
CA MET A 154 5.38 14.29 6.43
C MET A 154 4.93 13.09 7.29
N ALA A 155 4.17 12.14 6.71
CA ALA A 155 3.73 10.95 7.43
C ALA A 155 4.93 10.07 7.80
N LYS A 156 4.89 9.50 9.01
CA LYS A 156 5.87 8.48 9.41
C LYS A 156 5.72 7.23 8.54
N PRO A 157 6.81 6.60 8.11
CA PRO A 157 6.75 5.36 7.34
C PRO A 157 6.21 4.22 8.23
N THR A 158 5.12 3.61 7.81
CA THR A 158 4.52 2.42 8.44
C THR A 158 3.94 1.50 7.37
N ASP A 159 4.12 0.19 7.52
CA ASP A 159 3.55 -0.80 6.60
C ASP A 159 2.04 -1.05 6.84
N GLY A 160 1.51 -0.63 7.99
CA GLY A 160 0.11 -0.81 8.35
C GLY A 160 -0.34 -2.28 8.43
N LEU A 161 0.57 -3.20 8.72
CA LEU A 161 0.30 -4.64 8.81
C LEU A 161 0.15 -5.14 10.26
N TRP A 162 0.50 -4.30 11.24
CA TRP A 162 0.49 -4.64 12.67
C TRP A 162 -0.68 -3.98 13.40
N ASP A 163 -0.99 -4.50 14.59
CA ASP A 163 -2.02 -3.92 15.47
C ASP A 163 -1.47 -2.77 16.35
N ASP A 164 -0.18 -2.45 16.22
CA ASP A 164 0.52 -1.35 16.90
C ASP A 164 1.03 -0.29 15.91
N THR A 165 1.69 0.77 16.43
CA THR A 165 2.16 1.93 15.66
C THR A 165 3.64 1.85 15.29
N ARG A 166 4.22 0.64 15.23
CA ARG A 166 5.64 0.47 14.86
C ARG A 166 5.92 1.01 13.47
N THR A 167 7.10 1.60 13.32
CA THR A 167 7.59 2.11 12.03
C THR A 167 8.35 1.02 11.27
N ASP A 168 8.63 1.26 9.98
CA ASP A 168 9.49 0.37 9.19
C ASP A 168 10.89 0.26 9.80
N GLU A 169 11.42 1.37 10.36
CA GLU A 169 12.71 1.42 11.07
C GLU A 169 12.71 0.54 12.33
N ASP A 170 11.60 0.50 13.10
CA ASP A 170 11.46 -0.36 14.27
C ASP A 170 11.48 -1.86 13.92
N GLN A 171 11.23 -2.21 12.67
CA GLN A 171 11.16 -3.59 12.18
C GLN A 171 12.47 -4.05 11.52
N ILE A 172 13.17 -3.14 10.88
CA ILE A 172 14.39 -3.43 10.10
C ILE A 172 15.65 -3.28 11.00
N GLY A 173 15.62 -2.43 12.00
CA GLY A 173 16.72 -2.13 12.94
C GLY A 173 17.56 -0.94 12.52
#